data_1c5393259ceeb6b122f318ae39ac2df8
#
_entry.id   1c5393259ceeb6b122f318ae39ac2df8
#
_cell.length_a   1.000
_cell.length_b   1.000
_cell.length_c   1.000
_cell.angle_alpha   90.00
_cell.angle_beta   90.00
_cell.angle_gamma   90.00
#
_symmetry.space_group_name_H-M   'P 1'
#
loop_
_entity.id
_entity.type
_entity.pdbx_description
1 polymer ?
#
loop_
_entity_poly.entity_id
_entity_poly.type
_entity_poly.pdbx_seq_one_letter_code
_entity_poly.pdbx_strand_id
1 'polypeptide(L)'
;MAHVSALCAWILAAWSVAPVQDVALAVCEDVGAAALVEGVPVELALAMAYTESRLNPDAESSAGALGPLQVIPRWHCPGRRARGCDLVGEGIRTLKRYRAKYGPAWADALCHWNSGNTCVRRARIFARVVLGRAHELSDIGTEERCGQ
;
A
#
# COMPACT_ATOMS: atom_id res chain seq x y z
N MET A 1 -9.76 -10.77 -8.83
CA MET A 1 -8.32 -11.17 -9.01
C MET A 1 -7.76 -10.75 -10.37
N ALA A 2 -8.45 -10.94 -11.49
CA ALA A 2 -7.91 -10.55 -12.81
C ALA A 2 -7.43 -9.09 -12.89
N HIS A 3 -8.21 -8.16 -12.35
CA HIS A 3 -7.81 -6.75 -12.27
C HIS A 3 -6.53 -6.53 -11.43
N VAL A 4 -6.38 -7.20 -10.30
CA VAL A 4 -5.15 -7.13 -9.49
C VAL A 4 -3.96 -7.61 -10.29
N SER A 5 -4.06 -8.78 -10.93
CA SER A 5 -2.95 -9.35 -11.72
C SER A 5 -2.55 -8.45 -12.91
N ALA A 6 -3.51 -7.80 -13.57
CA ALA A 6 -3.23 -6.84 -14.64
C ALA A 6 -2.45 -5.61 -14.13
N LEU A 7 -2.88 -5.02 -13.01
CA LEU A 7 -2.16 -3.91 -12.38
C LEU A 7 -0.76 -4.33 -11.93
N CYS A 8 -0.60 -5.50 -11.34
CA CYS A 8 0.70 -6.01 -10.93
C CYS A 8 1.64 -6.23 -12.12
N ALA A 9 1.16 -6.81 -13.21
CA ALA A 9 1.95 -6.96 -14.43
C ALA A 9 2.43 -5.61 -14.98
N TRP A 10 1.54 -4.62 -14.99
CA TRP A 10 1.87 -3.28 -15.42
C TRP A 10 2.91 -2.62 -14.50
N ILE A 11 2.73 -2.71 -13.16
CA ILE A 11 3.69 -2.17 -12.18
C ILE A 11 5.09 -2.75 -12.40
N LEU A 12 5.19 -4.07 -12.59
CA LEU A 12 6.47 -4.74 -12.81
C LEU A 12 7.14 -4.35 -14.14
N ALA A 13 6.35 -4.00 -15.14
CA ALA A 13 6.86 -3.54 -16.42
C ALA A 13 7.29 -2.06 -16.42
N ALA A 14 6.52 -1.21 -15.73
CA ALA A 14 6.68 0.24 -15.79
C ALA A 14 7.49 0.84 -14.64
N TRP A 15 7.39 0.25 -13.45
CA TRP A 15 8.04 0.77 -12.24
C TRP A 15 9.23 -0.09 -11.81
N SER A 16 10.25 0.55 -11.24
CA SER A 16 11.45 -0.13 -10.74
C SER A 16 11.19 -0.74 -9.35
N VAL A 17 10.92 -2.04 -9.30
CA VAL A 17 10.71 -2.79 -8.05
C VAL A 17 12.04 -3.15 -7.37
N ALA A 18 12.04 -3.37 -6.04
CA ALA A 18 13.25 -3.66 -5.29
C ALA A 18 13.66 -5.14 -5.33
N PRO A 19 12.74 -6.12 -5.15
CA PRO A 19 13.08 -7.53 -5.22
C PRO A 19 13.11 -8.04 -6.68
N VAL A 20 13.50 -9.29 -6.87
CA VAL A 20 13.34 -9.98 -8.16
C VAL A 20 11.86 -10.05 -8.55
N GLN A 21 11.58 -10.09 -9.85
CA GLN A 21 10.23 -9.91 -10.38
C GLN A 21 9.20 -10.90 -9.82
N ASP A 22 9.55 -12.17 -9.67
CA ASP A 22 8.63 -13.18 -9.11
C ASP A 22 8.22 -12.87 -7.66
N VAL A 23 9.17 -12.38 -6.86
CA VAL A 23 8.90 -11.95 -5.48
C VAL A 23 8.04 -10.69 -5.48
N ALA A 24 8.36 -9.71 -6.33
CA ALA A 24 7.58 -8.48 -6.45
C ALA A 24 6.14 -8.77 -6.92
N LEU A 25 5.95 -9.71 -7.84
CA LEU A 25 4.63 -10.14 -8.30
C LEU A 25 3.83 -10.74 -7.15
N ALA A 26 4.41 -11.68 -6.41
CA ALA A 26 3.73 -12.30 -5.27
C ALA A 26 3.32 -11.26 -4.21
N VAL A 27 4.20 -10.32 -3.88
CA VAL A 27 3.90 -9.23 -2.93
C VAL A 27 2.79 -8.33 -3.46
N CYS A 28 2.84 -7.97 -4.74
CA CYS A 28 1.82 -7.13 -5.36
C CYS A 28 0.43 -7.80 -5.31
N GLU A 29 0.35 -9.07 -5.64
CA GLU A 29 -0.89 -9.85 -5.61
C GLU A 29 -1.43 -10.01 -4.19
N ASP A 30 -0.56 -10.24 -3.19
CA ASP A 30 -0.95 -10.31 -1.77
C ASP A 30 -1.53 -8.99 -1.28
N VAL A 31 -0.89 -7.87 -1.61
CA VAL A 31 -1.40 -6.52 -1.25
C VAL A 31 -2.74 -6.25 -1.93
N GLY A 32 -2.86 -6.55 -3.21
CA GLY A 32 -4.11 -6.36 -3.95
C GLY A 32 -5.25 -7.24 -3.42
N ALA A 33 -4.96 -8.49 -3.07
CA ALA A 33 -5.93 -9.41 -2.47
C ALA A 33 -6.40 -8.91 -1.09
N ALA A 34 -5.48 -8.47 -0.25
CA ALA A 34 -5.83 -7.89 1.06
C ALA A 34 -6.68 -6.63 0.91
N ALA A 35 -6.38 -5.77 -0.06
CA ALA A 35 -7.17 -4.57 -0.35
C ALA A 35 -8.60 -4.91 -0.76
N LEU A 36 -8.80 -5.92 -1.62
CA LEU A 36 -10.13 -6.40 -2.01
C LEU A 36 -10.92 -6.91 -0.82
N VAL A 37 -10.32 -7.72 0.04
CA VAL A 37 -10.95 -8.26 1.24
C VAL A 37 -11.41 -7.16 2.19
N GLU A 38 -10.60 -6.15 2.38
CA GLU A 38 -10.87 -5.04 3.32
C GLU A 38 -11.71 -3.90 2.70
N GLY A 39 -11.99 -3.94 1.40
CA GLY A 39 -12.71 -2.88 0.70
C GLY A 39 -11.93 -1.57 0.59
N VAL A 40 -10.61 -1.67 0.51
CA VAL A 40 -9.71 -0.55 0.19
C VAL A 40 -9.47 -0.53 -1.32
N PRO A 41 -9.42 0.62 -1.99
CA PRO A 41 -9.11 0.66 -3.42
C PRO A 41 -7.78 -0.04 -3.71
N VAL A 42 -7.79 -0.98 -4.65
CA VAL A 42 -6.60 -1.79 -5.00
C VAL A 42 -5.46 -0.89 -5.46
N GLU A 43 -5.76 0.07 -6.32
CA GLU A 43 -4.79 1.02 -6.86
C GLU A 43 -4.10 1.82 -5.75
N LEU A 44 -4.85 2.20 -4.73
CA LEU A 44 -4.31 2.91 -3.56
C LEU A 44 -3.36 2.04 -2.75
N ALA A 45 -3.76 0.80 -2.48
CA ALA A 45 -2.96 -0.14 -1.71
C ALA A 45 -1.65 -0.49 -2.43
N LEU A 46 -1.71 -0.74 -3.74
CA LEU A 46 -0.53 -1.03 -4.57
C LEU A 46 0.41 0.17 -4.68
N ALA A 47 -0.14 1.37 -4.89
CA ALA A 47 0.63 2.61 -4.92
C ALA A 47 1.33 2.88 -3.58
N MET A 48 0.66 2.60 -2.46
CA MET A 48 1.22 2.72 -1.12
C MET A 48 2.36 1.72 -0.90
N ALA A 49 2.17 0.44 -1.21
CA ALA A 49 3.19 -0.59 -1.05
C ALA A 49 4.44 -0.29 -1.91
N TYR A 50 4.24 0.19 -3.14
CA TYR A 50 5.34 0.62 -3.97
C TYR A 50 6.07 1.84 -3.38
N THR A 51 5.35 2.83 -2.88
CA THR A 51 5.93 4.06 -2.29
C THR A 51 6.73 3.76 -1.03
N GLU A 52 6.23 2.82 -0.20
CA GLU A 52 6.86 2.46 1.09
C GLU A 52 8.12 1.61 0.91
N SER A 53 8.11 0.64 0.02
CA SER A 53 9.17 -0.36 -0.07
C SER A 53 9.58 -0.76 -1.48
N ARG A 54 8.93 -0.25 -2.52
CA ARG A 54 9.05 -0.74 -3.90
C ARG A 54 8.74 -2.24 -4.01
N LEU A 55 7.71 -2.68 -3.27
CA LEU A 55 7.24 -4.07 -3.18
C LEU A 55 8.26 -5.04 -2.54
N ASN A 56 9.13 -4.54 -1.66
CA ASN A 56 10.09 -5.39 -0.97
C ASN A 56 9.47 -6.01 0.30
N PRO A 57 9.30 -7.36 0.36
CA PRO A 57 8.76 -8.02 1.55
C PRO A 57 9.69 -7.96 2.76
N ASP A 58 11.00 -7.79 2.53
CA ASP A 58 12.03 -7.78 3.56
C ASP A 58 12.47 -6.36 3.94
N ALA A 59 11.74 -5.33 3.49
CA ALA A 59 12.07 -3.96 3.81
C ALA A 59 11.96 -3.71 5.32
N GLU A 60 13.00 -3.11 5.88
CA GLU A 60 13.07 -2.69 7.27
C GLU A 60 13.64 -1.29 7.37
N SER A 61 12.96 -0.41 8.10
CA SER A 61 13.43 0.96 8.36
C SER A 61 14.14 1.06 9.70
N SER A 62 14.95 2.12 9.88
CA SER A 62 15.59 2.44 11.16
C SER A 62 14.58 2.69 12.29
N ALA A 63 13.34 3.00 11.99
CA ALA A 63 12.25 3.16 12.95
C ALA A 63 11.51 1.85 13.28
N GLY A 64 11.94 0.72 12.72
CA GLY A 64 11.34 -0.60 12.95
C GLY A 64 10.08 -0.84 12.12
N ALA A 65 9.87 -0.12 11.03
CA ALA A 65 8.83 -0.42 10.07
C ALA A 65 9.23 -1.61 9.20
N LEU A 66 8.30 -2.54 8.95
CA LEU A 66 8.55 -3.83 8.32
C LEU A 66 7.65 -4.08 7.12
N GLY A 67 8.20 -4.76 6.13
CA GLY A 67 7.49 -5.34 5.00
C GLY A 67 7.02 -4.33 3.95
N PRO A 68 6.17 -4.79 3.01
CA PRO A 68 5.82 -4.02 1.83
C PRO A 68 5.13 -2.69 2.13
N LEU A 69 4.33 -2.65 3.19
CA LEU A 69 3.58 -1.47 3.63
C LEU A 69 4.26 -0.70 4.77
N GLN A 70 5.47 -1.10 5.18
CA GLN A 70 6.19 -0.45 6.28
C GLN A 70 5.36 -0.34 7.57
N VAL A 71 4.80 -1.46 7.99
CA VAL A 71 4.03 -1.60 9.24
C VAL A 71 4.98 -1.53 10.44
N ILE A 72 4.63 -0.75 11.44
CA ILE A 72 5.37 -0.72 12.71
C ILE A 72 4.65 -1.65 13.70
N PRO A 73 5.22 -2.83 14.02
CA PRO A 73 4.53 -3.85 14.80
C PRO A 73 4.02 -3.38 16.16
N ARG A 74 4.80 -2.54 16.80
CA ARG A 74 4.45 -1.93 18.10
C ARG A 74 3.10 -1.17 18.06
N TRP A 75 2.72 -0.61 16.92
CA TRP A 75 1.50 0.17 16.74
C TRP A 75 0.39 -0.57 15.99
N HIS A 76 0.76 -1.45 15.08
CA HIS A 76 -0.16 -2.00 14.09
C HIS A 76 -0.42 -3.49 14.25
N CYS A 77 0.48 -4.24 14.92
CA CYS A 77 0.33 -5.69 15.05
C CYS A 77 -0.38 -6.11 16.35
N PRO A 78 -1.16 -7.20 16.32
CA PRO A 78 -1.66 -7.83 17.53
C PRO A 78 -0.52 -8.18 18.50
N GLY A 79 -0.69 -7.92 19.78
CA GLY A 79 0.34 -8.17 20.78
C GLY A 79 1.58 -7.27 20.63
N ARG A 80 1.54 -6.24 19.80
CA ARG A 80 2.61 -5.24 19.61
C ARG A 80 3.96 -5.82 19.18
N ARG A 81 3.97 -6.92 18.44
CA ARG A 81 5.17 -7.62 18.00
C ARG A 81 5.04 -8.12 16.57
N ALA A 82 6.19 -8.25 15.88
CA ALA A 82 6.25 -8.71 14.50
C ALA A 82 5.92 -10.20 14.34
N ARG A 83 6.32 -11.03 15.33
CA ARG A 83 6.15 -12.49 15.25
C ARG A 83 4.66 -12.85 15.13
N GLY A 84 4.32 -13.53 14.04
CA GLY A 84 2.95 -13.96 13.75
C GLY A 84 2.04 -12.83 13.26
N CYS A 85 2.56 -11.64 12.99
CA CYS A 85 1.80 -10.53 12.43
C CYS A 85 1.66 -10.68 10.91
N ASP A 86 0.44 -10.64 10.41
CA ASP A 86 0.13 -10.46 8.99
C ASP A 86 0.39 -8.99 8.59
N LEU A 87 1.63 -8.68 8.22
CA LEU A 87 2.06 -7.31 7.93
C LEU A 87 1.25 -6.66 6.81
N VAL A 88 0.89 -7.40 5.77
CA VAL A 88 0.09 -6.87 4.66
C VAL A 88 -1.33 -6.59 5.12
N GLY A 89 -2.00 -7.58 5.69
CA GLY A 89 -3.37 -7.43 6.17
C GLY A 89 -3.50 -6.36 7.25
N GLU A 90 -2.59 -6.31 8.23
CA GLU A 90 -2.62 -5.28 9.28
C GLU A 90 -2.34 -3.88 8.74
N GLY A 91 -1.48 -3.76 7.73
CA GLY A 91 -1.25 -2.49 7.05
C GLY A 91 -2.52 -1.96 6.40
N ILE A 92 -3.21 -2.78 5.62
CA ILE A 92 -4.46 -2.42 4.93
C ILE A 92 -5.57 -2.11 5.94
N ARG A 93 -5.74 -2.94 6.97
CA ARG A 93 -6.73 -2.69 8.05
C ARG A 93 -6.44 -1.39 8.79
N THR A 94 -5.18 -1.08 9.05
CA THR A 94 -4.80 0.18 9.70
C THR A 94 -5.10 1.38 8.83
N LEU A 95 -4.79 1.34 7.54
CA LEU A 95 -5.14 2.41 6.61
C LEU A 95 -6.65 2.67 6.59
N LYS A 96 -7.45 1.61 6.56
CA LYS A 96 -8.91 1.69 6.65
C LYS A 96 -9.38 2.32 7.97
N ARG A 97 -8.80 1.92 9.11
CA ARG A 97 -9.09 2.53 10.43
C ARG A 97 -8.74 4.01 10.46
N TYR A 98 -7.64 4.42 9.84
CA TYR A 98 -7.23 5.82 9.79
C TYR A 98 -8.19 6.66 8.95
N ARG A 99 -8.70 6.13 7.83
CA ARG A 99 -9.75 6.80 7.08
C ARG A 99 -11.01 7.02 7.91
N ALA A 100 -11.43 6.02 8.68
CA ALA A 100 -12.59 6.16 9.57
C ALA A 100 -12.36 7.18 10.70
N LYS A 101 -11.11 7.26 11.20
CA LYS A 101 -10.76 8.13 12.33
C LYS A 101 -10.51 9.59 11.94
N TYR A 102 -9.84 9.83 10.82
CA TYR A 102 -9.32 11.15 10.48
C TYR A 102 -10.09 11.87 9.36
N GLY A 103 -11.04 11.21 8.74
CA GLY A 103 -11.88 11.80 7.70
C GLY A 103 -12.03 10.91 6.46
N PRO A 104 -13.06 11.17 5.62
CA PRO A 104 -13.43 10.30 4.51
C PRO A 104 -12.41 10.30 3.37
N ALA A 105 -11.52 11.29 3.31
CA ALA A 105 -10.50 11.39 2.28
C ALA A 105 -9.32 10.46 2.55
N TRP A 106 -8.88 9.72 1.54
CA TRP A 106 -7.68 8.88 1.63
C TRP A 106 -6.42 9.69 1.88
N ALA A 107 -6.36 10.94 1.45
CA ALA A 107 -5.25 11.85 1.72
C ALA A 107 -4.98 12.01 3.22
N ASP A 108 -6.03 12.14 4.04
CA ASP A 108 -5.89 12.25 5.50
C ASP A 108 -5.40 10.93 6.11
N ALA A 109 -5.97 9.81 5.70
CA ALA A 109 -5.52 8.49 6.16
C ALA A 109 -4.03 8.25 5.86
N LEU A 110 -3.59 8.54 4.64
CA LEU A 110 -2.19 8.40 4.22
C LEU A 110 -1.25 9.36 4.97
N CYS A 111 -1.70 10.59 5.20
CA CYS A 111 -0.93 11.56 5.97
C CYS A 111 -0.69 11.08 7.40
N HIS A 112 -1.73 10.61 8.07
CA HIS A 112 -1.64 10.05 9.42
C HIS A 112 -0.93 8.69 9.47
N TRP A 113 -1.01 7.90 8.41
CA TRP A 113 -0.18 6.70 8.25
C TRP A 113 1.31 7.03 8.37
N ASN A 114 1.76 8.05 7.65
CA ASN A 114 3.17 8.43 7.59
C ASN A 114 3.68 9.16 8.86
N SER A 115 2.83 9.95 9.52
CA SER A 115 3.27 10.83 10.62
C SER A 115 2.54 10.65 11.95
N GLY A 116 1.62 9.71 12.05
CA GLY A 116 0.87 9.45 13.31
C GLY A 116 -0.20 10.51 13.60
N ASN A 117 -0.30 10.96 14.85
CA ASN A 117 -1.42 11.80 15.28
C ASN A 117 -1.44 13.21 14.66
N THR A 118 -0.32 13.69 14.15
CA THR A 118 -0.20 15.03 13.55
C THR A 118 0.20 14.92 12.09
N CYS A 119 -0.66 15.41 11.19
CA CYS A 119 -0.38 15.43 9.77
C CYS A 119 0.60 16.56 9.43
N VAL A 120 1.88 16.26 9.31
CA VAL A 120 2.93 17.23 8.99
C VAL A 120 3.14 17.38 7.47
N ARG A 121 3.85 18.45 7.06
CA ARG A 121 4.11 18.73 5.64
C ARG A 121 4.71 17.56 4.86
N ARG A 122 5.70 16.88 5.43
CA ARG A 122 6.34 15.71 4.82
C ARG A 122 5.35 14.58 4.54
N ALA A 123 4.44 14.34 5.47
CA ALA A 123 3.41 13.31 5.34
C ALA A 123 2.35 13.68 4.29
N ARG A 124 2.06 14.98 4.12
CA ARG A 124 1.18 15.44 3.02
C ARG A 124 1.82 15.23 1.65
N ILE A 125 3.14 15.39 1.54
CA ILE A 125 3.88 15.09 0.31
C ILE A 125 3.81 13.59 0.02
N PHE A 126 4.05 12.74 1.02
CA PHE A 126 3.87 11.29 0.91
C PHE A 126 2.48 10.93 0.40
N ALA A 127 1.42 11.47 1.02
CA ALA A 127 0.04 11.23 0.61
C ALA A 127 -0.21 11.61 -0.86
N ARG A 128 0.30 12.76 -1.32
CA ARG A 128 0.18 13.18 -2.72
C ARG A 128 0.90 12.25 -3.68
N VAL A 129 2.08 11.77 -3.32
CA VAL A 129 2.84 10.81 -4.14
C VAL A 129 2.07 9.51 -4.29
N VAL A 130 1.54 8.96 -3.19
CA VAL A 130 0.73 7.73 -3.23
C VAL A 130 -0.52 7.93 -4.07
N LEU A 131 -1.27 9.02 -3.87
CA LEU A 131 -2.49 9.31 -4.62
C LEU A 131 -2.22 9.54 -6.11
N GLY A 132 -1.12 10.19 -6.47
CA GLY A 132 -0.72 10.34 -7.88
C GLY A 132 -0.46 9.01 -8.55
N ARG A 133 0.25 8.10 -7.90
CA ARG A 133 0.46 6.73 -8.38
C ARG A 133 -0.83 5.91 -8.46
N ALA A 134 -1.70 6.04 -7.47
CA ALA A 134 -3.00 5.38 -7.49
C ALA A 134 -3.86 5.85 -8.67
N HIS A 135 -3.83 7.14 -8.99
CA HIS A 135 -4.51 7.69 -10.14
C HIS A 135 -3.97 7.13 -11.46
N GLU A 136 -2.64 7.08 -11.62
CA GLU A 136 -1.99 6.45 -12.77
C GLU A 136 -2.46 5.00 -12.96
N LEU A 137 -2.54 4.21 -11.89
CA LEU A 137 -3.05 2.83 -11.95
C LEU A 137 -4.54 2.76 -12.31
N SER A 138 -5.36 3.72 -11.85
CA SER A 138 -6.80 3.77 -12.18
C SER A 138 -7.04 4.04 -13.66
N ASP A 139 -6.22 4.86 -14.30
CA ASP A 139 -6.33 5.18 -15.72
C ASP A 139 -6.09 3.94 -16.58
N ILE A 140 -5.12 3.09 -16.22
CA ILE A 140 -4.85 1.81 -16.89
C ILE A 140 -6.06 0.87 -16.83
N GLY A 141 -6.66 0.72 -15.66
CA GLY A 141 -7.84 -0.13 -15.46
C GLY A 141 -9.09 0.34 -16.23
N THR A 142 -9.13 1.60 -16.67
CA THR A 142 -10.21 2.13 -17.51
C THR A 142 -9.97 1.88 -19.00
N GLU A 143 -8.74 1.93 -19.47
CA GLU A 143 -8.38 1.64 -20.87
C GLU A 143 -8.67 0.19 -21.24
N GLU A 144 -8.36 -0.76 -20.35
CA GLU A 144 -8.68 -2.18 -20.56
C GLU A 144 -10.19 -2.47 -20.67
N ARG A 145 -11.03 -1.69 -19.97
CA ARG A 145 -12.50 -1.83 -20.03
C ARG A 145 -13.14 -1.22 -21.27
N CYS A 146 -12.49 -0.24 -21.89
CA CYS A 146 -12.99 0.39 -23.12
C CYS A 146 -12.52 -0.30 -24.40
N GLY A 147 -11.55 -1.21 -24.32
CA GLY A 147 -10.98 -1.94 -25.45
C GLY A 147 -11.64 -3.29 -25.74
N GLN A 148 -12.70 -3.66 -25.04
CA GLN A 148 -13.55 -4.85 -25.31
C GLN A 148 -14.89 -4.36 -25.90
#